data_7d4faee60fac23dde68cfa331cc00424
#
_entry.id   7d4faee60fac23dde68cfa331cc00424
#
_cell.length_a   1.000
_cell.length_b   1.000
_cell.length_c   1.000
_cell.angle_alpha   90.00
_cell.angle_beta   90.00
_cell.angle_gamma   90.00
#
_symmetry.space_group_name_H-M   'P 1'
#
loop_
_entity.id
_entity.type
_entity.pdbx_description
1 polymer ?
#
loop_
_entity_poly.entity_id
_entity_poly.type
_entity_poly.pdbx_seq_one_letter_code
_entity_poly.pdbx_strand_id
1 'polypeptide(L)'
;MTELCDIAFKYKTDKCPQIKHHFTEYYHEIFKDKRESVRKVVEIGIGNMTPGIVGASLYMWREYFPKAEIYGFDINKDILFSSYRIQTFFCDQTSRKDLYDLIYHSIRDGVDIDLLVDDGLHTPESQIYTCKMIMPFMKKYSIYAIEDAGYANTDLLIDEYDVEVFTPGKRRKFKDDRLIIVRQRG
;
A
#
# COMPACT_ATOMS: atom_id res chain seq x y z
N MET A 1 -3.65 -12.83 -16.37
CA MET A 1 -2.88 -11.63 -15.99
C MET A 1 -3.74 -10.41 -16.25
N THR A 2 -3.65 -9.40 -15.41
CA THR A 2 -4.48 -8.19 -15.49
C THR A 2 -3.65 -7.02 -16.01
N GLU A 3 -4.29 -5.93 -16.43
CA GLU A 3 -3.59 -4.69 -16.84
C GLU A 3 -2.61 -4.19 -15.76
N LEU A 4 -3.00 -4.25 -14.48
CA LEU A 4 -2.11 -3.84 -13.39
C LEU A 4 -0.89 -4.76 -13.26
N CYS A 5 -1.02 -6.06 -13.57
CA CYS A 5 0.13 -6.97 -13.63
C CYS A 5 1.13 -6.55 -14.71
N ASP A 6 0.65 -6.16 -15.90
CA ASP A 6 1.51 -5.75 -17.01
C ASP A 6 2.23 -4.43 -16.68
N ILE A 7 1.55 -3.47 -16.04
CA ILE A 7 2.14 -2.22 -15.56
C ILE A 7 3.20 -2.52 -14.48
N ALA A 8 2.89 -3.38 -13.51
CA ALA A 8 3.81 -3.78 -12.45
C ALA A 8 5.09 -4.43 -13.02
N PHE A 9 4.91 -5.32 -13.98
CA PHE A 9 6.04 -5.97 -14.67
C PHE A 9 6.91 -4.97 -15.43
N LYS A 10 6.30 -3.98 -16.10
CA LYS A 10 7.00 -2.87 -16.79
C LYS A 10 7.92 -2.11 -15.83
N TYR A 11 7.46 -1.79 -14.62
CA TYR A 11 8.23 -1.07 -13.61
C TYR A 11 9.09 -1.97 -12.72
N LYS A 12 9.02 -3.30 -12.91
CA LYS A 12 9.80 -4.29 -12.14
C LYS A 12 9.50 -4.28 -10.65
N THR A 13 8.27 -3.92 -10.24
CA THR A 13 7.84 -4.14 -8.87
C THR A 13 7.49 -5.60 -8.65
N ASP A 14 7.79 -6.12 -7.46
CA ASP A 14 7.59 -7.51 -7.10
C ASP A 14 6.12 -7.87 -6.78
N LYS A 15 5.21 -6.87 -6.80
CA LYS A 15 3.80 -7.03 -6.50
C LYS A 15 3.01 -7.87 -7.52
N CYS A 16 3.62 -8.24 -8.65
CA CYS A 16 2.96 -9.02 -9.70
C CYS A 16 3.46 -10.47 -9.81
N PRO A 17 2.60 -11.40 -10.28
CA PRO A 17 2.93 -12.83 -10.35
C PRO A 17 4.06 -13.17 -11.33
N GLN A 18 4.40 -12.27 -12.25
CA GLN A 18 5.53 -12.44 -13.15
C GLN A 18 6.89 -12.29 -12.43
N ILE A 19 6.90 -11.59 -11.29
CA ILE A 19 8.13 -11.34 -10.52
C ILE A 19 8.10 -12.10 -9.20
N LYS A 20 7.11 -11.82 -8.31
CA LYS A 20 7.06 -12.45 -6.98
C LYS A 20 5.63 -12.69 -6.49
N HIS A 21 4.88 -11.64 -6.15
CA HIS A 21 3.60 -11.69 -5.45
C HIS A 21 2.38 -11.62 -6.37
N HIS A 22 1.21 -11.99 -5.85
CA HIS A 22 -0.07 -11.95 -6.57
C HIS A 22 -0.95 -10.75 -6.22
N PHE A 23 -0.40 -9.70 -5.60
CA PHE A 23 -1.18 -8.57 -5.09
C PHE A 23 -1.86 -7.78 -6.19
N THR A 24 -1.20 -7.59 -7.33
CA THR A 24 -1.76 -6.83 -8.46
C THR A 24 -3.02 -7.44 -9.06
N GLU A 25 -3.19 -8.75 -9.04
CA GLU A 25 -4.42 -9.40 -9.49
C GLU A 25 -5.60 -8.99 -8.61
N TYR A 26 -5.38 -8.95 -7.30
CA TYR A 26 -6.41 -8.58 -6.33
C TYR A 26 -6.71 -7.08 -6.36
N TYR A 27 -5.70 -6.22 -6.37
CA TYR A 27 -5.90 -4.76 -6.53
C TYR A 27 -6.66 -4.42 -7.81
N HIS A 28 -6.36 -5.12 -8.90
CA HIS A 28 -7.08 -4.90 -10.16
C HIS A 28 -8.58 -5.20 -10.00
N GLU A 29 -8.94 -6.31 -9.37
CA GLU A 29 -10.36 -6.64 -9.13
C GLU A 29 -11.08 -5.59 -8.29
N ILE A 30 -10.41 -4.99 -7.31
CA ILE A 30 -10.99 -3.92 -6.48
C ILE A 30 -11.19 -2.62 -7.27
N PHE A 31 -10.25 -2.28 -8.16
CA PHE A 31 -10.17 -0.92 -8.72
C PHE A 31 -10.48 -0.81 -10.21
N LYS A 32 -10.56 -1.89 -10.99
CA LYS A 32 -10.70 -1.86 -12.45
C LYS A 32 -11.81 -0.93 -12.96
N ASP A 33 -12.96 -0.91 -12.27
CA ASP A 33 -14.14 -0.14 -12.67
C ASP A 33 -14.18 1.28 -12.06
N LYS A 34 -13.26 1.62 -11.16
CA LYS A 34 -13.24 2.92 -10.44
C LYS A 34 -11.88 3.62 -10.44
N ARG A 35 -10.90 3.13 -11.21
CA ARG A 35 -9.53 3.68 -11.23
C ARG A 35 -9.46 5.17 -11.61
N GLU A 36 -10.42 5.63 -12.44
CA GLU A 36 -10.55 7.04 -12.82
C GLU A 36 -11.06 7.94 -11.69
N SER A 37 -11.66 7.38 -10.64
CA SER A 37 -12.15 8.12 -9.49
C SER A 37 -11.12 8.24 -8.35
N VAL A 38 -10.10 7.39 -8.33
CA VAL A 38 -9.03 7.43 -7.32
C VAL A 38 -8.24 8.75 -7.45
N ARG A 39 -8.07 9.44 -6.34
CA ARG A 39 -7.40 10.74 -6.24
C ARG A 39 -6.12 10.70 -5.44
N LYS A 40 -6.01 9.78 -4.49
CA LYS A 40 -4.83 9.69 -3.64
C LYS A 40 -4.46 8.25 -3.28
N VAL A 41 -3.20 7.92 -3.55
CA VAL A 41 -2.58 6.67 -3.10
C VAL A 41 -1.40 7.01 -2.19
N VAL A 42 -1.33 6.34 -1.06
CA VAL A 42 -0.24 6.43 -0.08
C VAL A 42 0.42 5.07 0.04
N GLU A 43 1.74 5.02 0.06
CA GLU A 43 2.50 3.77 0.27
C GLU A 43 3.60 3.99 1.31
N ILE A 44 3.68 3.10 2.29
CA ILE A 44 4.76 3.01 3.28
C ILE A 44 5.68 1.88 2.82
N GLY A 45 7.00 2.16 2.76
CA GLY A 45 7.98 1.22 2.21
C GLY A 45 8.06 1.35 0.68
N ILE A 46 8.94 2.23 0.20
CA ILE A 46 9.12 2.49 -1.24
C ILE A 46 10.48 2.01 -1.74
N GLY A 47 11.32 1.51 -0.82
CA GLY A 47 12.61 0.95 -1.15
C GLY A 47 12.48 -0.40 -1.83
N ASN A 48 13.36 -0.68 -2.77
CA ASN A 48 13.45 -2.01 -3.35
C ASN A 48 14.67 -2.72 -2.79
N MET A 49 14.46 -3.83 -2.07
CA MET A 49 15.54 -4.68 -1.55
C MET A 49 16.31 -5.40 -2.67
N THR A 50 15.74 -5.49 -3.87
CA THR A 50 16.39 -6.03 -5.06
C THR A 50 16.96 -4.90 -5.93
N PRO A 51 18.03 -5.12 -6.70
CA PRO A 51 18.49 -4.14 -7.68
C PRO A 51 17.39 -3.79 -8.66
N GLY A 52 16.77 -2.64 -8.48
CA GLY A 52 15.60 -2.21 -9.24
C GLY A 52 15.44 -0.70 -9.21
N ILE A 53 14.29 -0.25 -9.68
CA ILE A 53 13.94 1.18 -9.69
C ILE A 53 13.38 1.53 -8.30
N VAL A 54 14.02 2.47 -7.61
CA VAL A 54 13.47 3.04 -6.36
C VAL A 54 12.07 3.61 -6.66
N GLY A 55 11.10 3.29 -5.81
CA GLY A 55 9.71 3.70 -6.00
C GLY A 55 9.01 3.03 -7.19
N ALA A 56 9.45 1.83 -7.61
CA ALA A 56 8.86 1.09 -8.72
C ALA A 56 7.33 0.96 -8.60
N SER A 57 6.83 0.65 -7.42
CA SER A 57 5.40 0.59 -7.11
C SER A 57 4.70 1.95 -7.23
N LEU A 58 5.36 3.04 -6.83
CA LEU A 58 4.79 4.40 -6.98
C LEU A 58 4.59 4.77 -8.45
N TYR A 59 5.52 4.39 -9.32
CA TYR A 59 5.36 4.58 -10.77
C TYR A 59 4.24 3.70 -11.33
N MET A 60 4.10 2.46 -10.84
CA MET A 60 2.99 1.57 -11.18
C MET A 60 1.64 2.19 -10.79
N TRP A 61 1.50 2.68 -9.55
CA TRP A 61 0.28 3.34 -9.08
C TRP A 61 -0.06 4.57 -9.89
N ARG A 62 0.92 5.42 -10.18
CA ARG A 62 0.74 6.62 -10.99
C ARG A 62 0.22 6.33 -12.40
N GLU A 63 0.70 5.26 -13.03
CA GLU A 63 0.23 4.85 -14.36
C GLU A 63 -1.16 4.22 -14.27
N TYR A 64 -1.41 3.37 -13.29
CA TYR A 64 -2.68 2.69 -13.14
C TYR A 64 -3.82 3.62 -12.72
N PHE A 65 -3.56 4.61 -11.86
CA PHE A 65 -4.52 5.61 -11.42
C PHE A 65 -4.22 6.98 -12.07
N PRO A 66 -4.82 7.29 -13.23
CA PRO A 66 -4.39 8.40 -14.06
C PRO A 66 -4.62 9.78 -13.43
N LYS A 67 -5.49 9.88 -12.42
CA LYS A 67 -5.85 11.13 -11.73
C LYS A 67 -5.37 11.21 -10.29
N ALA A 68 -4.65 10.19 -9.80
CA ALA A 68 -4.19 10.15 -8.43
C ALA A 68 -2.86 10.89 -8.22
N GLU A 69 -2.75 11.59 -7.09
CA GLU A 69 -1.49 11.97 -6.48
C GLU A 69 -0.96 10.78 -5.66
N ILE A 70 0.33 10.51 -5.76
CA ILE A 70 0.98 9.36 -5.16
C ILE A 70 1.96 9.86 -4.09
N TYR A 71 1.77 9.41 -2.87
CA TYR A 71 2.65 9.72 -1.74
C TYR A 71 3.36 8.47 -1.27
N GLY A 72 4.70 8.53 -1.22
CA GLY A 72 5.54 7.46 -0.72
C GLY A 72 6.21 7.85 0.60
N PHE A 73 6.32 6.90 1.52
CA PHE A 73 6.96 7.10 2.81
C PHE A 73 7.99 6.00 3.07
N ASP A 74 9.18 6.38 3.55
CA ASP A 74 10.24 5.42 3.84
C ASP A 74 11.14 5.91 4.97
N ILE A 75 11.72 4.97 5.72
CA ILE A 75 12.70 5.26 6.76
C ILE A 75 14.07 5.64 6.17
N ASN A 76 14.37 5.22 4.96
CA ASN A 76 15.61 5.54 4.28
C ASN A 76 15.51 6.88 3.53
N LYS A 77 16.14 7.91 4.07
CA LYS A 77 16.14 9.26 3.48
C LYS A 77 16.85 9.35 2.12
N ASP A 78 17.79 8.44 1.85
CA ASP A 78 18.61 8.48 0.64
C ASP A 78 17.85 8.06 -0.62
N ILE A 79 16.68 7.42 -0.47
CA ILE A 79 15.84 6.98 -1.58
C ILE A 79 14.65 7.90 -1.83
N LEU A 80 14.52 8.99 -1.06
CA LEU A 80 13.41 9.92 -1.23
C LEU A 80 13.59 10.75 -2.50
N PHE A 81 12.48 10.96 -3.22
CA PHE A 81 12.48 11.70 -4.47
C PHE A 81 11.13 12.40 -4.72
N SER A 82 11.08 13.23 -5.76
CA SER A 82 9.83 13.80 -6.29
C SER A 82 9.81 13.62 -7.81
N SER A 83 8.63 13.35 -8.34
CA SER A 83 8.37 13.24 -9.78
C SER A 83 6.96 13.73 -10.07
N TYR A 84 6.56 13.79 -11.35
CA TYR A 84 5.20 14.17 -11.72
C TYR A 84 4.17 13.29 -10.99
N ARG A 85 3.28 13.90 -10.19
CA ARG A 85 2.28 13.27 -9.32
C ARG A 85 2.85 12.26 -8.31
N ILE A 86 4.14 12.31 -7.99
CA ILE A 86 4.76 11.49 -6.93
C ILE A 86 5.54 12.41 -6.00
N GLN A 87 5.27 12.30 -4.70
CA GLN A 87 6.05 12.93 -3.64
C GLN A 87 6.43 11.89 -2.60
N THR A 88 7.68 11.94 -2.10
CA THR A 88 8.11 11.02 -1.06
C THR A 88 8.61 11.75 0.17
N PHE A 89 8.41 11.14 1.34
CA PHE A 89 8.68 11.72 2.63
C PHE A 89 9.34 10.68 3.55
N PHE A 90 10.11 11.19 4.53
CA PHE A 90 10.63 10.35 5.59
C PHE A 90 9.50 9.90 6.53
N CYS A 91 9.52 8.62 6.93
CA CYS A 91 8.67 8.08 7.97
C CYS A 91 9.29 6.82 8.57
N ASP A 92 9.50 6.83 9.88
CA ASP A 92 9.68 5.61 10.67
C ASP A 92 8.28 5.16 11.12
N GLN A 93 7.76 4.05 10.56
CA GLN A 93 6.42 3.57 10.89
C GLN A 93 6.28 3.06 12.34
N THR A 94 7.37 2.92 13.09
CA THR A 94 7.35 2.62 14.52
C THR A 94 7.24 3.89 15.39
N SER A 95 7.47 5.05 14.81
CA SER A 95 7.39 6.35 15.45
C SER A 95 5.97 6.93 15.36
N ARG A 96 5.32 7.11 16.52
CA ARG A 96 4.01 7.76 16.59
C ARG A 96 4.01 9.15 15.96
N LYS A 97 5.08 9.93 16.18
CA LYS A 97 5.22 11.26 15.60
C LYS A 97 5.24 11.20 14.07
N ASP A 98 6.03 10.29 13.52
CA ASP A 98 6.20 10.20 12.06
C ASP A 98 4.92 9.69 11.39
N LEU A 99 4.14 8.83 12.05
CA LEU A 99 2.81 8.43 11.58
C LEU A 99 1.83 9.61 11.57
N TYR A 100 1.86 10.51 12.54
CA TYR A 100 1.07 11.75 12.49
C TYR A 100 1.53 12.69 11.38
N ASP A 101 2.84 12.81 11.14
CA ASP A 101 3.38 13.57 10.03
C ASP A 101 2.94 12.96 8.68
N LEU A 102 2.95 11.63 8.56
CA LEU A 102 2.41 10.91 7.39
C LEU A 102 0.93 11.27 7.16
N ILE A 103 0.09 11.15 8.18
CA ILE A 103 -1.33 11.51 8.10
C ILE A 103 -1.48 12.95 7.66
N TYR A 104 -0.77 13.89 8.32
CA TYR A 104 -0.81 15.32 7.97
C TYR A 104 -0.45 15.56 6.51
N HIS A 105 0.66 15.01 6.03
CA HIS A 105 1.08 15.15 4.63
C HIS A 105 0.05 14.58 3.66
N SER A 106 -0.59 13.47 4.04
CA SER A 106 -1.53 12.76 3.18
C SER A 106 -2.88 13.45 3.04
N ILE A 107 -3.35 14.23 4.04
CA ILE A 107 -4.71 14.81 4.03
C ILE A 107 -4.75 16.34 4.07
N ARG A 108 -3.61 17.04 4.20
CA ARG A 108 -3.53 18.50 4.37
C ARG A 108 -4.14 19.31 3.22
N ASP A 109 -4.26 18.75 2.05
CA ASP A 109 -4.87 19.35 0.87
C ASP A 109 -6.40 19.19 0.80
N GLY A 110 -6.99 18.53 1.81
CA GLY A 110 -8.42 18.23 1.90
C GLY A 110 -8.88 17.08 1.00
N VAL A 111 -7.95 16.38 0.34
CA VAL A 111 -8.26 15.19 -0.46
C VAL A 111 -8.06 13.93 0.39
N ASP A 112 -9.10 13.11 0.46
CA ASP A 112 -9.06 11.86 1.23
C ASP A 112 -8.13 10.82 0.57
N ILE A 113 -7.58 9.92 1.40
CA ILE A 113 -6.82 8.77 0.92
C ILE A 113 -7.80 7.73 0.37
N ASP A 114 -7.65 7.32 -0.89
CA ASP A 114 -8.45 6.24 -1.48
C ASP A 114 -7.83 4.87 -1.21
N LEU A 115 -6.50 4.78 -1.30
CA LEU A 115 -5.71 3.58 -1.05
C LEU A 115 -4.47 3.93 -0.23
N LEU A 116 -4.28 3.23 0.89
CA LEU A 116 -3.02 3.19 1.61
C LEU A 116 -2.46 1.77 1.57
N VAL A 117 -1.20 1.63 1.18
CA VAL A 117 -0.46 0.37 1.14
C VAL A 117 0.63 0.40 2.21
N ASP A 118 0.59 -0.55 3.13
CA ASP A 118 1.63 -0.80 4.14
C ASP A 118 2.52 -1.96 3.65
N ASP A 119 3.62 -1.60 3.05
CA ASP A 119 4.67 -2.48 2.53
C ASP A 119 6.04 -2.13 3.18
N GLY A 120 5.99 -1.72 4.45
CA GLY A 120 7.14 -1.23 5.20
C GLY A 120 7.84 -2.29 6.04
N LEU A 121 7.80 -2.14 7.37
CA LEU A 121 8.37 -3.11 8.30
C LEU A 121 7.41 -4.28 8.50
N HIS A 122 7.69 -5.42 7.91
CA HIS A 122 6.82 -6.61 7.84
C HIS A 122 6.76 -7.40 9.16
N THR A 123 6.74 -6.72 10.30
CA THR A 123 6.45 -7.38 11.58
C THR A 123 4.96 -7.27 11.92
N PRO A 124 4.35 -8.32 12.49
CA PRO A 124 2.94 -8.29 12.87
C PRO A 124 2.58 -7.09 13.74
N GLU A 125 3.46 -6.75 14.68
CA GLU A 125 3.27 -5.65 15.63
C GLU A 125 3.26 -4.30 14.92
N SER A 126 4.21 -4.06 13.99
CA SER A 126 4.27 -2.79 13.25
C SER A 126 3.07 -2.64 12.32
N GLN A 127 2.70 -3.68 11.58
CA GLN A 127 1.56 -3.67 10.67
C GLN A 127 0.24 -3.36 11.38
N ILE A 128 -0.02 -4.01 12.53
CA ILE A 128 -1.23 -3.75 13.33
C ILE A 128 -1.18 -2.36 13.96
N TYR A 129 -0.04 -1.96 14.50
CA TYR A 129 0.13 -0.63 15.11
C TYR A 129 -0.11 0.49 14.09
N THR A 130 0.53 0.41 12.93
CA THR A 130 0.39 1.41 11.87
C THR A 130 -1.05 1.49 11.38
N CYS A 131 -1.69 0.33 11.15
CA CYS A 131 -3.09 0.27 10.73
C CYS A 131 -4.00 0.98 11.75
N LYS A 132 -3.91 0.65 13.05
CA LYS A 132 -4.71 1.27 14.11
C LYS A 132 -4.45 2.76 14.27
N MET A 133 -3.25 3.22 13.99
CA MET A 133 -2.90 4.65 14.03
C MET A 133 -3.50 5.45 12.88
N ILE A 134 -3.58 4.87 11.68
CA ILE A 134 -3.97 5.59 10.47
C ILE A 134 -5.47 5.45 10.17
N MET A 135 -6.06 4.27 10.38
CA MET A 135 -7.46 3.97 10.04
C MET A 135 -8.47 5.00 10.57
N PRO A 136 -8.34 5.59 11.78
CA PRO A 136 -9.28 6.61 12.27
C PRO A 136 -9.35 7.87 11.39
N PHE A 137 -8.37 8.12 10.53
CA PHE A 137 -8.30 9.26 9.61
C PHE A 137 -8.71 8.91 8.18
N MET A 138 -8.99 7.64 7.90
CA MET A 138 -9.43 7.18 6.59
C MET A 138 -10.96 7.18 6.49
N LYS A 139 -11.48 7.41 5.30
CA LYS A 139 -12.93 7.42 5.05
C LYS A 139 -13.48 6.01 4.84
N LYS A 140 -14.79 5.87 4.95
CA LYS A 140 -15.50 4.59 4.81
C LYS A 140 -15.19 3.85 3.50
N TYR A 141 -15.00 4.55 2.40
CA TYR A 141 -14.69 3.96 1.09
C TYR A 141 -13.19 3.74 0.85
N SER A 142 -12.35 4.24 1.75
CA SER A 142 -10.89 4.07 1.69
C SER A 142 -10.49 2.63 1.95
N ILE A 143 -9.36 2.24 1.38
CA ILE A 143 -8.78 0.91 1.56
C ILE A 143 -7.40 1.05 2.21
N TYR A 144 -7.21 0.39 3.33
CA TYR A 144 -5.91 0.14 3.93
C TYR A 144 -5.49 -1.28 3.58
N ALA A 145 -4.37 -1.44 2.91
CA ALA A 145 -3.85 -2.73 2.47
C ALA A 145 -2.52 -3.03 3.17
N ILE A 146 -2.40 -4.19 3.79
CA ILE A 146 -1.16 -4.68 4.41
C ILE A 146 -0.60 -5.76 3.52
N GLU A 147 0.56 -5.51 2.93
CA GLU A 147 1.30 -6.48 2.11
C GLU A 147 2.27 -7.30 2.95
N ASP A 148 2.71 -8.42 2.42
CA ASP A 148 3.64 -9.35 3.07
C ASP A 148 3.23 -9.72 4.52
N ALA A 149 1.91 -9.85 4.75
CA ALA A 149 1.30 -10.02 6.06
C ALA A 149 1.34 -11.47 6.57
N GLY A 150 2.45 -12.16 6.40
CA GLY A 150 2.57 -13.61 6.63
C GLY A 150 2.01 -14.11 7.95
N TYR A 151 2.21 -13.39 9.03
CA TYR A 151 1.82 -13.79 10.40
C TYR A 151 1.02 -12.71 11.16
N ALA A 152 0.58 -11.64 10.48
CA ALA A 152 -0.19 -10.60 11.15
C ALA A 152 -1.47 -11.18 11.77
N ASN A 153 -1.70 -10.87 13.05
CA ASN A 153 -2.89 -11.30 13.77
C ASN A 153 -4.07 -10.40 13.43
N THR A 154 -4.90 -10.83 12.51
CA THR A 154 -6.10 -10.09 12.07
C THR A 154 -7.15 -9.97 13.16
N ASP A 155 -7.15 -10.83 14.19
CA ASP A 155 -8.12 -10.78 15.28
C ASP A 155 -8.05 -9.43 16.03
N LEU A 156 -6.89 -8.78 16.02
CA LEU A 156 -6.71 -7.45 16.60
C LEU A 156 -7.37 -6.31 15.79
N LEU A 157 -7.85 -6.58 14.59
CA LEU A 157 -8.48 -5.61 13.69
C LEU A 157 -9.96 -5.90 13.46
N ILE A 158 -10.38 -7.18 13.47
CA ILE A 158 -11.74 -7.57 13.11
C ILE A 158 -12.82 -7.07 14.06
N ASP A 159 -12.48 -6.70 15.29
CA ASP A 159 -13.46 -6.13 16.24
C ASP A 159 -13.81 -4.67 15.88
N GLU A 160 -12.88 -3.95 15.24
CA GLU A 160 -13.02 -2.53 14.93
C GLU A 160 -13.33 -2.26 13.45
N TYR A 161 -12.86 -3.11 12.55
CA TYR A 161 -12.89 -2.89 11.10
C TYR A 161 -13.45 -4.09 10.33
N ASP A 162 -13.85 -3.85 9.07
CA ASP A 162 -14.10 -4.92 8.11
C ASP A 162 -12.75 -5.37 7.54
N VAL A 163 -12.41 -6.65 7.77
CA VAL A 163 -11.13 -7.24 7.39
C VAL A 163 -11.33 -8.38 6.41
N GLU A 164 -10.65 -8.29 5.28
CA GLU A 164 -10.60 -9.33 4.25
C GLU A 164 -9.16 -9.80 4.07
N VAL A 165 -8.96 -11.10 4.01
CA VAL A 165 -7.63 -11.71 3.83
C VAL A 165 -7.57 -12.41 2.49
N PHE A 166 -6.71 -11.91 1.61
CA PHE A 166 -6.37 -12.57 0.38
C PHE A 166 -5.11 -13.41 0.57
N THR A 167 -5.23 -14.69 0.28
CA THR A 167 -4.10 -15.62 0.24
C THR A 167 -4.13 -16.32 -1.10
N PRO A 168 -3.11 -16.17 -1.95
CA PRO A 168 -3.05 -16.89 -3.22
C PRO A 168 -3.13 -18.40 -2.97
N GLY A 169 -3.96 -19.09 -3.74
CA GLY A 169 -4.24 -20.51 -3.56
C GLY A 169 -3.02 -21.42 -3.71
N LYS A 170 -3.15 -22.60 -4.36
CA LYS A 170 -2.08 -23.60 -4.54
C LYS A 170 -0.79 -23.09 -5.23
N ARG A 171 -0.76 -21.85 -5.74
CA ARG A 171 0.41 -21.21 -6.36
C ARG A 171 1.28 -20.42 -5.38
N ARG A 172 1.01 -20.49 -4.07
CA ARG A 172 1.79 -19.77 -3.05
C ARG A 172 3.26 -20.21 -3.10
N LYS A 173 4.11 -19.35 -3.65
CA LYS A 173 5.57 -19.55 -3.70
C LYS A 173 6.25 -19.10 -2.40
N PHE A 174 5.70 -18.07 -1.77
CA PHE A 174 6.30 -17.38 -0.62
C PHE A 174 5.36 -17.47 0.59
N LYS A 175 5.92 -17.57 1.79
CA LYS A 175 5.14 -17.62 3.04
C LYS A 175 4.46 -16.29 3.37
N ASP A 176 5.03 -15.21 2.87
CA ASP A 176 4.61 -13.82 3.03
C ASP A 176 3.64 -13.33 1.93
N ASP A 177 3.31 -14.16 0.94
CA ASP A 177 2.38 -13.84 -0.15
C ASP A 177 0.91 -13.78 0.36
N ARG A 178 0.64 -12.86 1.27
CA ARG A 178 -0.64 -12.63 1.92
C ARG A 178 -0.93 -11.12 1.96
N LEU A 179 -2.12 -10.75 1.52
CA LEU A 179 -2.62 -9.39 1.54
C LEU A 179 -3.81 -9.29 2.50
N ILE A 180 -3.77 -8.31 3.41
CA ILE A 180 -4.88 -8.00 4.29
C ILE A 180 -5.47 -6.67 3.86
N ILE A 181 -6.79 -6.64 3.64
CA ILE A 181 -7.54 -5.43 3.31
C ILE A 181 -8.39 -5.04 4.51
N VAL A 182 -8.27 -3.80 4.93
CA VAL A 182 -8.99 -3.23 6.07
C VAL A 182 -9.83 -2.04 5.59
N ARG A 183 -11.10 -2.00 6.01
CA ARG A 183 -12.04 -0.91 5.71
C ARG A 183 -12.76 -0.46 6.97
N GLN A 184 -13.24 0.78 6.99
CA GLN A 184 -14.16 1.24 8.02
C GLN A 184 -15.46 0.43 7.96
N ARG A 185 -15.98 0.04 9.12
CA ARG A 185 -17.29 -0.61 9.20
C ARG A 185 -18.41 0.29 8.69
N GLY A 186 -19.40 -0.32 8.09
CA GLY A 186 -20.58 0.30 7.53
C GLY A 186 -21.52 0.91 8.55
#